data_7e598620ca74bee5e13f37819cbed79f
#
_entry.id   7e598620ca74bee5e13f37819cbed79f
#
_cell.length_a   1.000
_cell.length_b   1.000
_cell.length_c   1.000
_cell.angle_alpha   90.00
_cell.angle_beta   90.00
_cell.angle_gamma   90.00
#
_symmetry.space_group_name_H-M   'P 1'
#
loop_
_entity.id
_entity.type
_entity.pdbx_description
1 polymer ?
#
loop_
_entity_poly.entity_id
_entity_poly.type
_entity_poly.pdbx_seq_one_letter_code
_entity_poly.pdbx_strand_id
1 'polypeptide(L)'
;MATGPPTLALVLIGAISVLWGLNWPAMRVASVELGPWTFRAICVAIAGPGLLVIAAHRKEPWWPRRMAWPRIALLGLSGVTGWQLLSAMALTRIGGGAAAIIGYTMPLWAALISALWLRERLDLRRAGALLLGASGMLVLFRGGLAGLAEAPLGVALMLGAALCWAVNTVATKAFSWDIGVIALSGWQLVLGGIPILLAWRILEPDPDLSRLTAAGLAGVSIGAQWTVDGLPLVILVFAH
;
A
#
# COMPACT_ATOMS: atom_id res chain seq x y z
N MET A 1 24.21 -13.64 24.74
CA MET A 1 23.11 -14.59 24.49
C MET A 1 22.06 -13.84 23.69
N ALA A 2 21.92 -14.14 22.40
CA ALA A 2 20.87 -13.55 21.57
C ALA A 2 19.53 -14.20 21.97
N THR A 3 18.72 -13.49 22.72
CA THR A 3 17.34 -13.91 22.97
C THR A 3 16.60 -13.85 21.63
N GLY A 4 16.10 -15.00 21.17
CA GLY A 4 15.28 -15.08 19.98
C GLY A 4 14.06 -14.15 20.10
N PRO A 5 13.41 -13.78 18.96
CA PRO A 5 12.26 -12.90 18.99
C PRO A 5 11.17 -13.48 19.91
N PRO A 6 10.51 -12.66 20.73
CA PRO A 6 9.47 -13.14 21.63
C PRO A 6 8.36 -13.85 20.83
N THR A 7 7.83 -14.95 21.37
CA THR A 7 6.79 -15.79 20.73
C THR A 7 5.63 -14.96 20.16
N LEU A 8 5.26 -13.90 20.87
CA LEU A 8 4.22 -12.95 20.42
C LEU A 8 4.60 -12.30 19.07
N ALA A 9 5.87 -11.89 18.89
CA ALA A 9 6.31 -11.29 17.63
C ALA A 9 6.21 -12.28 16.47
N LEU A 10 6.57 -13.55 16.68
CA LEU A 10 6.41 -14.60 15.65
C LEU A 10 4.96 -14.86 15.30
N VAL A 11 4.07 -14.91 16.30
CA VAL A 11 2.62 -15.07 16.07
C VAL A 11 2.07 -13.87 15.28
N LEU A 12 2.43 -12.64 15.66
CA LEU A 12 1.99 -11.43 14.95
C LEU A 12 2.50 -11.39 13.51
N ILE A 13 3.77 -11.74 13.28
CA ILE A 13 4.33 -11.83 11.91
C ILE A 13 3.58 -12.87 11.09
N GLY A 14 3.30 -14.05 11.66
CA GLY A 14 2.52 -15.09 10.99
C GLY A 14 1.11 -14.62 10.63
N ALA A 15 0.41 -13.99 11.58
CA ALA A 15 -0.94 -13.45 11.35
C ALA A 15 -0.94 -12.37 10.25
N ILE A 16 0.00 -11.43 10.31
CA ILE A 16 0.15 -10.38 9.28
C ILE A 16 0.44 -11.00 7.91
N SER A 17 1.33 -12.01 7.84
CA SER A 17 1.67 -12.67 6.58
C SER A 17 0.45 -13.35 5.94
N VAL A 18 -0.38 -14.01 6.74
CA VAL A 18 -1.64 -14.61 6.28
C VAL A 18 -2.63 -13.54 5.79
N LEU A 19 -2.83 -12.49 6.56
CA LEU A 19 -3.72 -11.38 6.19
C LEU A 19 -3.26 -10.69 4.89
N TRP A 20 -1.96 -10.48 4.73
CA TRP A 20 -1.40 -9.90 3.50
C TRP A 20 -1.53 -10.83 2.30
N GLY A 21 -1.37 -12.15 2.49
CA GLY A 21 -1.59 -13.14 1.44
C GLY A 21 -3.05 -13.18 0.97
N LEU A 22 -4.00 -13.11 1.90
CA LEU A 22 -5.44 -13.08 1.60
C LEU A 22 -5.93 -11.75 1.02
N ASN A 23 -5.19 -10.66 1.21
CA ASN A 23 -5.59 -9.34 0.74
C ASN A 23 -5.78 -9.27 -0.78
N TRP A 24 -4.88 -9.87 -1.57
CA TRP A 24 -4.95 -9.80 -3.04
C TRP A 24 -6.19 -10.48 -3.64
N PRO A 25 -6.53 -11.73 -3.26
CA PRO A 25 -7.79 -12.34 -3.67
C PRO A 25 -9.01 -11.54 -3.20
N ALA A 26 -9.01 -11.10 -1.94
CA ALA A 26 -10.12 -10.36 -1.36
C ALA A 26 -10.34 -9.01 -2.07
N MET A 27 -9.28 -8.26 -2.35
CA MET A 27 -9.34 -7.03 -3.14
C MET A 27 -9.88 -7.27 -4.55
N ARG A 28 -9.50 -8.37 -5.18
CA ARG A 28 -10.02 -8.70 -6.51
C ARG A 28 -11.53 -8.94 -6.48
N VAL A 29 -12.02 -9.73 -5.52
CA VAL A 29 -13.46 -9.98 -5.36
C VAL A 29 -14.21 -8.66 -5.15
N ALA A 30 -13.79 -7.85 -4.18
CA ALA A 30 -14.42 -6.57 -3.90
C ALA A 30 -14.38 -5.60 -5.10
N SER A 31 -13.26 -5.57 -5.84
CA SER A 31 -13.14 -4.72 -7.04
C SER A 31 -14.02 -5.18 -8.20
N VAL A 32 -14.31 -6.48 -8.31
CA VAL A 32 -15.21 -7.02 -9.34
C VAL A 32 -16.68 -6.78 -8.99
N GLU A 33 -17.05 -6.95 -7.71
CA GLU A 33 -18.44 -6.81 -7.27
C GLU A 33 -18.88 -5.35 -7.14
N LEU A 34 -18.03 -4.49 -6.59
CA LEU A 34 -18.35 -3.07 -6.33
C LEU A 34 -17.88 -2.12 -7.43
N GLY A 35 -16.98 -2.60 -8.29
CA GLY A 35 -16.17 -1.70 -9.11
C GLY A 35 -14.91 -1.22 -8.37
N PRO A 36 -13.81 -1.00 -9.11
CA PRO A 36 -12.52 -0.66 -8.50
C PRO A 36 -12.51 0.70 -7.80
N TRP A 37 -13.28 1.67 -8.30
CA TRP A 37 -13.33 3.02 -7.73
C TRP A 37 -14.18 3.08 -6.48
N THR A 38 -15.36 2.46 -6.50
CA THR A 38 -16.26 2.34 -5.33
C THR A 38 -15.58 1.63 -4.19
N PHE A 39 -14.93 0.49 -4.45
CA PHE A 39 -14.16 -0.23 -3.45
C PHE A 39 -13.10 0.65 -2.78
N ARG A 40 -12.29 1.36 -3.58
CA ARG A 40 -11.23 2.23 -3.06
C ARG A 40 -11.77 3.46 -2.32
N ALA A 41 -12.86 4.05 -2.82
CA ALA A 41 -13.52 5.18 -2.16
C ALA A 41 -14.00 4.81 -0.76
N ILE A 42 -14.64 3.65 -0.60
CA ILE A 42 -15.08 3.16 0.71
C ILE A 42 -13.88 2.96 1.65
N CYS A 43 -12.82 2.31 1.16
CA CYS A 43 -11.62 2.07 1.97
C CYS A 43 -11.00 3.37 2.49
N VAL A 44 -10.78 4.37 1.65
CA VAL A 44 -10.14 5.63 2.08
C VAL A 44 -11.07 6.48 2.93
N ALA A 45 -12.38 6.48 2.65
CA ALA A 45 -13.37 7.23 3.42
C ALA A 45 -13.48 6.74 4.88
N ILE A 46 -13.26 5.45 5.11
CA ILE A 46 -13.31 4.86 6.47
C ILE A 46 -11.93 4.94 7.12
N ALA A 47 -10.88 4.53 6.42
CA ALA A 47 -9.55 4.36 7.01
C ALA A 47 -8.91 5.69 7.43
N GLY A 48 -8.98 6.73 6.58
CA GLY A 48 -8.37 8.03 6.88
C GLY A 48 -8.91 8.67 8.14
N PRO A 49 -10.24 8.98 8.21
CA PRO A 49 -10.84 9.52 9.42
C PRO A 49 -10.71 8.59 10.62
N GLY A 50 -10.82 7.27 10.42
CA GLY A 50 -10.65 6.28 11.49
C GLY A 50 -9.29 6.38 12.18
N LEU A 51 -8.20 6.49 11.41
CA LEU A 51 -6.86 6.68 11.99
C LEU A 51 -6.72 8.01 12.73
N LEU A 52 -7.32 9.09 12.23
CA LEU A 52 -7.29 10.38 12.92
C LEU A 52 -8.05 10.33 14.25
N VAL A 53 -9.18 9.63 14.31
CA VAL A 53 -9.90 9.39 15.55
C VAL A 53 -9.07 8.58 16.53
N ILE A 54 -8.40 7.51 16.07
CA ILE A 54 -7.50 6.70 16.91
C ILE A 54 -6.34 7.54 17.42
N ALA A 55 -5.69 8.35 16.58
CA ALA A 55 -4.60 9.23 17.01
C ALA A 55 -5.05 10.24 18.07
N ALA A 56 -6.23 10.84 17.89
CA ALA A 56 -6.83 11.75 18.86
C ALA A 56 -7.12 11.06 20.20
N HIS A 57 -7.69 9.84 20.19
CA HIS A 57 -7.94 9.05 21.40
C HIS A 57 -6.64 8.65 22.12
N ARG A 58 -5.57 8.39 21.39
CA ARG A 58 -4.25 8.09 21.94
C ARG A 58 -3.52 9.33 22.47
N LYS A 59 -4.12 10.53 22.33
CA LYS A 59 -3.52 11.82 22.70
C LYS A 59 -2.18 12.07 21.99
N GLU A 60 -1.97 11.47 20.84
CA GLU A 60 -0.80 11.76 20.00
C GLU A 60 -0.95 13.16 19.36
N PRO A 61 0.15 13.86 19.07
CA PRO A 61 0.10 15.06 18.24
C PRO A 61 -0.49 14.69 16.87
N TRP A 62 -1.74 15.09 16.62
CA TRP A 62 -2.47 14.65 15.43
C TRP A 62 -2.67 15.75 14.39
N TRP A 63 -2.45 17.02 14.75
CA TRP A 63 -2.62 18.15 13.85
C TRP A 63 -1.27 18.66 13.35
N PRO A 64 -0.98 18.60 12.01
CA PRO A 64 0.29 19.00 11.45
C PRO A 64 0.50 20.53 11.50
N ARG A 65 1.73 20.96 11.67
CA ARG A 65 2.09 22.36 11.44
C ARG A 65 1.91 22.76 9.99
N ARG A 66 1.72 24.06 9.71
CA ARG A 66 1.47 24.57 8.35
C ARG A 66 2.49 24.11 7.31
N MET A 67 3.76 24.03 7.70
CA MET A 67 4.85 23.62 6.82
C MET A 67 4.84 22.12 6.46
N ALA A 68 4.12 21.27 7.21
CA ALA A 68 4.04 19.84 6.95
C ALA A 68 2.98 19.49 5.89
N TRP A 69 1.95 20.30 5.72
CA TRP A 69 0.83 20.03 4.82
C TRP A 69 1.22 19.72 3.36
N PRO A 70 2.10 20.51 2.70
CA PRO A 70 2.50 20.19 1.33
C PRO A 70 3.21 18.85 1.21
N ARG A 71 4.03 18.49 2.23
CA ARG A 71 4.72 17.20 2.27
C ARG A 71 3.74 16.05 2.45
N ILE A 72 2.79 16.18 3.38
CA ILE A 72 1.74 15.18 3.63
C ILE A 72 0.86 15.01 2.38
N ALA A 73 0.49 16.11 1.71
CA ALA A 73 -0.29 16.07 0.48
C ALA A 73 0.48 15.35 -0.64
N LEU A 74 1.76 15.68 -0.85
CA LEU A 74 2.60 15.00 -1.82
C LEU A 74 2.72 13.50 -1.55
N LEU A 75 2.90 13.12 -0.29
CA LEU A 75 2.95 11.71 0.12
C LEU A 75 1.60 11.03 -0.03
N GLY A 76 0.50 11.70 0.30
CA GLY A 76 -0.85 11.19 0.07
C GLY A 76 -1.11 10.96 -1.42
N LEU A 77 -0.72 11.91 -2.27
CA LEU A 77 -0.87 11.79 -3.72
C LEU A 77 -0.01 10.65 -4.31
N SER A 78 1.23 10.48 -3.86
CA SER A 78 2.06 9.37 -4.34
C SER A 78 1.65 8.03 -3.74
N GLY A 79 1.69 7.90 -2.42
CA GLY A 79 1.53 6.62 -1.74
C GLY A 79 0.08 6.15 -1.65
N VAL A 80 -0.89 7.06 -1.54
CA VAL A 80 -2.30 6.68 -1.48
C VAL A 80 -2.93 6.76 -2.86
N THR A 81 -3.01 7.94 -3.47
CA THR A 81 -3.67 8.09 -4.78
C THR A 81 -2.98 7.25 -5.84
N GLY A 82 -1.67 7.42 -6.03
CA GLY A 82 -0.89 6.73 -7.06
C GLY A 82 -0.97 5.21 -6.90
N TRP A 83 -0.68 4.71 -5.70
CA TRP A 83 -0.80 3.28 -5.41
C TRP A 83 -2.22 2.74 -5.66
N GLN A 84 -3.23 3.37 -5.07
CA GLN A 84 -4.61 2.88 -5.11
C GLN A 84 -5.19 2.90 -6.53
N LEU A 85 -5.02 4.00 -7.27
CA LEU A 85 -5.57 4.11 -8.62
C LEU A 85 -4.85 3.21 -9.60
N LEU A 86 -3.52 3.23 -9.61
CA LEU A 86 -2.74 2.43 -10.56
C LEU A 86 -2.90 0.93 -10.31
N SER A 87 -2.92 0.49 -9.03
CA SER A 87 -3.15 -0.92 -8.70
C SER A 87 -4.57 -1.37 -9.01
N ALA A 88 -5.60 -0.53 -8.78
CA ALA A 88 -6.96 -0.84 -9.14
C ALA A 88 -7.10 -1.02 -10.66
N MET A 89 -6.56 -0.09 -11.45
CA MET A 89 -6.55 -0.18 -12.92
C MET A 89 -5.73 -1.38 -13.42
N ALA A 90 -4.65 -1.74 -12.75
CA ALA A 90 -3.86 -2.92 -13.10
C ALA A 90 -4.66 -4.21 -12.87
N LEU A 91 -5.33 -4.34 -11.71
CA LEU A 91 -6.11 -5.52 -11.34
C LEU A 91 -7.29 -5.81 -12.28
N THR A 92 -7.79 -4.82 -13.01
CA THR A 92 -8.79 -5.05 -14.07
C THR A 92 -8.20 -5.70 -15.33
N ARG A 93 -6.88 -5.68 -15.50
CA ARG A 93 -6.15 -6.12 -16.70
C ARG A 93 -5.31 -7.36 -16.49
N ILE A 94 -4.74 -7.52 -15.28
CA ILE A 94 -3.89 -8.66 -14.92
C ILE A 94 -4.49 -9.40 -13.72
N GLY A 95 -4.20 -10.69 -13.62
CA GLY A 95 -4.66 -11.51 -12.50
C GLY A 95 -4.04 -11.07 -11.16
N GLY A 96 -4.75 -11.31 -10.05
CA GLY A 96 -4.31 -10.94 -8.70
C GLY A 96 -2.93 -11.50 -8.32
N GLY A 97 -2.60 -12.73 -8.74
CA GLY A 97 -1.28 -13.32 -8.52
C GLY A 97 -0.15 -12.57 -9.24
N ALA A 98 -0.36 -12.20 -10.51
CA ALA A 98 0.61 -11.41 -11.28
C ALA A 98 0.76 -10.00 -10.67
N ALA A 99 -0.35 -9.37 -10.28
CA ALA A 99 -0.33 -8.07 -9.60
C ALA A 99 0.43 -8.14 -8.27
N ALA A 100 0.25 -9.21 -7.48
CA ALA A 100 0.99 -9.42 -6.24
C ALA A 100 2.51 -9.51 -6.49
N ILE A 101 2.94 -10.32 -7.44
CA ILE A 101 4.36 -10.50 -7.77
C ILE A 101 4.98 -9.16 -8.18
N ILE A 102 4.32 -8.41 -9.07
CA ILE A 102 4.79 -7.09 -9.52
C ILE A 102 4.77 -6.11 -8.34
N GLY A 103 3.70 -6.10 -7.54
CA GLY A 103 3.59 -5.26 -6.35
C GLY A 103 4.74 -5.49 -5.37
N TYR A 104 5.13 -6.73 -5.14
CA TYR A 104 6.26 -7.06 -4.25
C TYR A 104 7.63 -6.63 -4.79
N THR A 105 7.73 -5.99 -5.95
CA THR A 105 8.94 -5.27 -6.36
C THR A 105 9.17 -3.97 -5.55
N MET A 106 8.18 -3.50 -4.77
CA MET A 106 8.29 -2.27 -3.95
C MET A 106 9.57 -2.17 -3.12
N PRO A 107 10.04 -3.22 -2.41
CA PRO A 107 11.27 -3.15 -1.62
C PRO A 107 12.52 -2.90 -2.48
N LEU A 108 12.55 -3.42 -3.72
CA LEU A 108 13.66 -3.19 -4.64
C LEU A 108 13.72 -1.72 -5.05
N TRP A 109 12.56 -1.14 -5.41
CA TRP A 109 12.46 0.29 -5.73
C TRP A 109 12.78 1.17 -4.53
N ALA A 110 12.27 0.82 -3.33
CA ALA A 110 12.56 1.55 -2.11
C ALA A 110 14.05 1.55 -1.78
N ALA A 111 14.73 0.41 -1.92
CA ALA A 111 16.17 0.32 -1.71
C ALA A 111 16.96 1.16 -2.72
N LEU A 112 16.59 1.12 -3.99
CA LEU A 112 17.22 1.91 -5.04
C LEU A 112 17.03 3.41 -4.79
N ILE A 113 15.81 3.85 -4.51
CA ILE A 113 15.50 5.26 -4.22
C ILE A 113 16.21 5.71 -2.94
N SER A 114 16.26 4.87 -1.89
CA SER A 114 16.96 5.17 -0.63
C SER A 114 18.47 5.35 -0.87
N ALA A 115 19.07 4.49 -1.67
CA ALA A 115 20.48 4.60 -2.03
C ALA A 115 20.79 5.90 -2.81
N LEU A 116 19.91 6.28 -3.74
CA LEU A 116 20.09 7.47 -4.58
C LEU A 116 19.74 8.76 -3.82
N TRP A 117 18.63 8.80 -3.11
CA TRP A 117 18.12 10.01 -2.45
C TRP A 117 18.73 10.24 -1.07
N LEU A 118 18.72 9.19 -0.20
CA LEU A 118 19.27 9.30 1.15
C LEU A 118 20.77 9.00 1.21
N ARG A 119 21.37 8.60 0.09
CA ARG A 119 22.78 8.19 -0.02
C ARG A 119 23.12 7.07 0.97
N GLU A 120 22.15 6.21 1.27
CA GLU A 120 22.39 5.04 2.12
C GLU A 120 23.31 4.05 1.41
N ARG A 121 24.32 3.57 2.13
CA ARG A 121 25.21 2.53 1.59
C ARG A 121 24.49 1.21 1.55
N LEU A 122 24.40 0.60 0.36
CA LEU A 122 23.97 -0.78 0.22
C LEU A 122 25.14 -1.67 0.67
N ASP A 123 25.05 -2.21 1.90
CA ASP A 123 26.01 -3.23 2.34
C ASP A 123 25.77 -4.54 1.57
N LEU A 124 26.77 -5.45 1.62
CA LEU A 124 26.72 -6.73 0.92
C LEU A 124 25.54 -7.61 1.36
N ARG A 125 25.09 -7.48 2.61
CA ARG A 125 23.94 -8.24 3.13
C ARG A 125 22.64 -7.73 2.50
N ARG A 126 22.43 -6.40 2.45
CA ARG A 126 21.26 -5.78 1.81
C ARG A 126 21.26 -6.05 0.31
N ALA A 127 22.40 -5.90 -0.37
CA ALA A 127 22.53 -6.24 -1.78
C ALA A 127 22.22 -7.72 -2.05
N GLY A 128 22.74 -8.64 -1.24
CA GLY A 128 22.44 -10.06 -1.33
C GLY A 128 20.96 -10.38 -1.12
N ALA A 129 20.31 -9.76 -0.13
CA ALA A 129 18.88 -9.94 0.11
C ALA A 129 18.02 -9.41 -1.06
N LEU A 130 18.39 -8.27 -1.65
CA LEU A 130 17.70 -7.72 -2.83
C LEU A 130 17.86 -8.62 -4.06
N LEU A 131 19.07 -9.13 -4.30
CA LEU A 131 19.34 -10.08 -5.39
C LEU A 131 18.56 -11.39 -5.20
N LEU A 132 18.51 -11.91 -3.98
CA LEU A 132 17.74 -13.12 -3.68
C LEU A 132 16.24 -12.88 -3.89
N GLY A 133 15.70 -11.73 -3.44
CA GLY A 133 14.32 -11.34 -3.66
C GLY A 133 14.01 -11.18 -5.15
N ALA A 134 14.87 -10.50 -5.90
CA ALA A 134 14.72 -10.34 -7.35
C ALA A 134 14.77 -11.68 -8.10
N SER A 135 15.68 -12.57 -7.73
CA SER A 135 15.75 -13.91 -8.33
C SER A 135 14.52 -14.76 -8.04
N GLY A 136 13.98 -14.70 -6.82
CA GLY A 136 12.72 -15.37 -6.46
C GLY A 136 11.54 -14.86 -7.31
N MET A 137 11.45 -13.54 -7.52
CA MET A 137 10.46 -12.96 -8.43
C MET A 137 10.61 -13.44 -9.86
N LEU A 138 11.84 -13.49 -10.40
CA LEU A 138 12.08 -13.99 -11.74
C LEU A 138 11.64 -15.45 -11.92
N VAL A 139 11.84 -16.28 -10.89
CA VAL A 139 11.35 -17.68 -10.91
C VAL A 139 9.81 -17.72 -10.95
N LEU A 140 9.14 -16.91 -10.15
CA LEU A 140 7.67 -16.81 -10.15
C LEU A 140 7.14 -16.27 -11.50
N PHE A 141 7.83 -15.33 -12.11
CA PHE A 141 7.46 -14.80 -13.43
C PHE A 141 7.56 -15.83 -14.56
N ARG A 142 8.48 -16.80 -14.48
CA ARG A 142 8.64 -17.82 -15.55
C ARG A 142 7.36 -18.58 -15.86
N GLY A 143 6.49 -18.81 -14.87
CA GLY A 143 5.20 -19.48 -15.06
C GLY A 143 4.07 -18.62 -15.66
N GLY A 144 4.25 -17.29 -15.76
CA GLY A 144 3.18 -16.37 -16.15
C GLY A 144 3.57 -15.31 -17.20
N LEU A 145 4.79 -15.33 -17.73
CA LEU A 145 5.28 -14.32 -18.68
C LEU A 145 4.43 -14.18 -19.93
N ALA A 146 3.88 -15.28 -20.46
CA ALA A 146 3.03 -15.26 -21.66
C ALA A 146 1.80 -14.37 -21.44
N GLY A 147 1.07 -14.56 -20.33
CA GLY A 147 -0.11 -13.75 -20.01
C GLY A 147 0.20 -12.28 -19.64
N LEU A 148 1.43 -11.99 -19.19
CA LEU A 148 1.86 -10.61 -18.93
C LEU A 148 2.21 -9.86 -20.21
N ALA A 149 2.74 -10.54 -21.22
CA ALA A 149 3.00 -9.96 -22.53
C ALA A 149 1.72 -9.55 -23.27
N GLU A 150 0.59 -10.18 -22.96
CA GLU A 150 -0.72 -9.84 -23.51
C GLU A 150 -1.37 -8.61 -22.84
N ALA A 151 -0.89 -8.19 -21.66
CA ALA A 151 -1.43 -7.07 -20.90
C ALA A 151 -0.34 -6.06 -20.47
N PRO A 152 0.44 -5.49 -21.39
CA PRO A 152 1.59 -4.63 -21.06
C PRO A 152 1.19 -3.38 -20.27
N LEU A 153 0.01 -2.84 -20.53
CA LEU A 153 -0.52 -1.70 -19.78
C LEU A 153 -0.82 -2.08 -18.31
N GLY A 154 -1.36 -3.27 -18.05
CA GLY A 154 -1.59 -3.75 -16.70
C GLY A 154 -0.30 -3.91 -15.89
N VAL A 155 0.74 -4.43 -16.55
CA VAL A 155 2.09 -4.54 -15.96
C VAL A 155 2.68 -3.15 -15.67
N ALA A 156 2.62 -2.23 -16.62
CA ALA A 156 3.12 -0.86 -16.45
C ALA A 156 2.40 -0.12 -15.33
N LEU A 157 1.08 -0.24 -15.23
CA LEU A 157 0.29 0.34 -14.15
C LEU A 157 0.69 -0.22 -12.79
N MET A 158 0.89 -1.53 -12.68
CA MET A 158 1.27 -2.16 -11.41
C MET A 158 2.71 -1.80 -10.99
N LEU A 159 3.64 -1.72 -11.94
CA LEU A 159 5.00 -1.20 -11.69
C LEU A 159 4.96 0.26 -11.23
N GLY A 160 4.14 1.09 -11.89
CA GLY A 160 3.91 2.47 -11.48
C GLY A 160 3.37 2.58 -10.05
N ALA A 161 2.42 1.71 -9.68
CA ALA A 161 1.90 1.62 -8.32
C ALA A 161 3.02 1.28 -7.32
N ALA A 162 3.82 0.24 -7.62
CA ALA A 162 4.94 -0.18 -6.78
C ALA A 162 5.97 0.94 -6.59
N LEU A 163 6.26 1.71 -7.65
CA LEU A 163 7.14 2.87 -7.60
C LEU A 163 6.56 4.00 -6.74
N CYS A 164 5.28 4.33 -6.90
CA CYS A 164 4.59 5.32 -6.07
C CYS A 164 4.66 4.98 -4.59
N TRP A 165 4.45 3.71 -4.24
CA TRP A 165 4.60 3.23 -2.87
C TRP A 165 6.03 3.35 -2.36
N ALA A 166 7.02 2.95 -3.16
CA ALA A 166 8.43 3.04 -2.80
C ALA A 166 8.87 4.50 -2.56
N VAL A 167 8.45 5.43 -3.43
CA VAL A 167 8.69 6.87 -3.24
C VAL A 167 8.08 7.37 -1.95
N ASN A 168 6.81 7.00 -1.66
CA ASN A 168 6.17 7.38 -0.40
C ASN A 168 6.97 6.86 0.82
N THR A 169 7.35 5.58 0.81
CA THR A 169 8.09 4.95 1.91
C THR A 169 9.40 5.68 2.18
N VAL A 170 10.20 5.94 1.14
CA VAL A 170 11.50 6.62 1.29
C VAL A 170 11.32 8.09 1.67
N ALA A 171 10.38 8.80 1.06
CA ALA A 171 10.11 10.20 1.37
C ALA A 171 9.55 10.37 2.80
N THR A 172 8.72 9.44 3.27
CA THR A 172 8.26 9.43 4.66
C THR A 172 9.42 9.32 5.65
N LYS A 173 10.43 8.50 5.34
CA LYS A 173 11.66 8.37 6.13
C LYS A 173 12.55 9.60 6.02
N ALA A 174 12.61 10.23 4.85
CA ALA A 174 13.47 11.38 4.58
C ALA A 174 13.08 12.65 5.35
N PHE A 175 11.80 12.79 5.71
CA PHE A 175 11.29 13.97 6.39
C PHE A 175 11.13 13.73 7.89
N SER A 176 11.40 14.78 8.69
CA SER A 176 11.04 14.81 10.11
C SER A 176 9.57 15.23 10.26
N TRP A 177 8.85 14.57 11.15
CA TRP A 177 7.43 14.79 11.38
C TRP A 177 7.19 15.30 12.81
N ASP A 178 6.29 16.26 12.95
CA ASP A 178 5.84 16.85 14.22
C ASP A 178 4.54 16.24 14.74
N ILE A 179 4.06 15.20 14.06
CA ILE A 179 2.85 14.44 14.41
C ILE A 179 3.15 12.95 14.56
N GLY A 180 2.27 12.24 15.27
CA GLY A 180 2.38 10.80 15.44
C GLY A 180 2.23 10.04 14.11
N VAL A 181 2.78 8.84 14.05
CA VAL A 181 2.76 7.97 12.85
C VAL A 181 1.32 7.66 12.42
N ILE A 182 0.43 7.41 13.37
CA ILE A 182 -0.98 7.12 13.09
C ILE A 182 -1.66 8.34 12.46
N ALA A 183 -1.41 9.53 13.01
CA ALA A 183 -1.95 10.78 12.47
C ALA A 183 -1.38 11.09 11.08
N LEU A 184 -0.08 10.87 10.86
CA LEU A 184 0.56 11.04 9.57
C LEU A 184 -0.10 10.17 8.50
N SER A 185 -0.31 8.88 8.81
CA SER A 185 -1.00 7.94 7.91
C SER A 185 -2.45 8.36 7.66
N GLY A 186 -3.16 8.78 8.71
CA GLY A 186 -4.53 9.27 8.59
C GLY A 186 -4.64 10.48 7.64
N TRP A 187 -3.76 11.47 7.78
CA TRP A 187 -3.74 12.64 6.90
C TRP A 187 -3.32 12.31 5.48
N GLN A 188 -2.37 11.40 5.28
CA GLN A 188 -2.03 10.92 3.94
C GLN A 188 -3.24 10.26 3.26
N LEU A 189 -4.01 9.44 3.99
CA LEU A 189 -5.23 8.81 3.48
C LEU A 189 -6.34 9.82 3.18
N VAL A 190 -6.53 10.82 4.04
CA VAL A 190 -7.53 11.87 3.82
C VAL A 190 -7.18 12.68 2.57
N LEU A 191 -5.96 13.22 2.49
CA LEU A 191 -5.57 14.07 1.37
C LEU A 191 -5.40 13.28 0.07
N GLY A 192 -4.77 12.11 0.12
CA GLY A 192 -4.61 11.21 -1.02
C GLY A 192 -5.91 10.52 -1.43
N GLY A 193 -6.90 10.46 -0.54
CA GLY A 193 -8.23 9.95 -0.81
C GLY A 193 -9.09 10.91 -1.66
N ILE A 194 -8.83 12.23 -1.61
CA ILE A 194 -9.61 13.21 -2.36
C ILE A 194 -9.66 12.89 -3.87
N PRO A 195 -8.53 12.67 -4.57
CA PRO A 195 -8.60 12.31 -5.98
C PRO A 195 -9.30 10.97 -6.23
N ILE A 196 -9.22 10.02 -5.29
CA ILE A 196 -9.91 8.73 -5.39
C ILE A 196 -11.42 8.94 -5.32
N LEU A 197 -11.90 9.74 -4.36
CA LEU A 197 -13.33 10.09 -4.22
C LEU A 197 -13.85 10.85 -5.43
N LEU A 198 -13.04 11.75 -6.00
CA LEU A 198 -13.39 12.45 -7.23
C LEU A 198 -13.47 11.48 -8.43
N ALA A 199 -12.48 10.59 -8.58
CA ALA A 199 -12.49 9.58 -9.63
C ALA A 199 -13.71 8.64 -9.50
N TRP A 200 -14.03 8.20 -8.28
CA TRP A 200 -15.24 7.42 -8.01
C TRP A 200 -16.51 8.16 -8.46
N ARG A 201 -16.68 9.42 -8.07
CA ARG A 201 -17.88 10.20 -8.41
C ARG A 201 -18.07 10.41 -9.91
N ILE A 202 -16.95 10.44 -10.67
CA ILE A 202 -16.97 10.65 -12.12
C ILE A 202 -17.12 9.32 -12.88
N LEU A 203 -16.44 8.27 -12.44
CA LEU A 203 -16.28 7.02 -13.18
C LEU A 203 -17.29 5.94 -12.78
N GLU A 204 -17.75 5.96 -11.54
CA GLU A 204 -18.73 5.02 -10.98
C GLU A 204 -19.79 5.78 -10.16
N PRO A 205 -20.62 6.66 -10.78
CA PRO A 205 -21.54 7.51 -10.04
C PRO A 205 -22.67 6.75 -9.35
N ASP A 206 -23.05 5.59 -9.89
CA ASP A 206 -24.18 4.77 -9.42
C ASP A 206 -23.69 3.34 -9.12
N PRO A 207 -23.03 3.09 -7.97
CA PRO A 207 -22.54 1.77 -7.62
C PRO A 207 -23.70 0.80 -7.34
N ASP A 208 -23.67 -0.35 -7.97
CA ASP A 208 -24.65 -1.42 -7.72
C ASP A 208 -24.23 -2.24 -6.49
N LEU A 209 -24.70 -1.79 -5.32
CA LEU A 209 -24.41 -2.48 -4.05
C LEU A 209 -25.20 -3.78 -3.88
N SER A 210 -26.18 -4.07 -4.74
CA SER A 210 -26.98 -5.31 -4.68
C SER A 210 -26.16 -6.55 -4.98
N ARG A 211 -25.03 -6.39 -5.67
CA ARG A 211 -24.07 -7.48 -6.00
C ARG A 211 -23.11 -7.81 -4.87
N LEU A 212 -23.12 -7.03 -3.79
CA LEU A 212 -22.17 -7.20 -2.72
C LEU A 212 -22.45 -8.48 -1.93
N THR A 213 -21.57 -9.44 -2.08
CA THR A 213 -21.61 -10.71 -1.34
C THR A 213 -20.90 -10.59 0.01
N ALA A 214 -21.03 -11.62 0.86
CA ALA A 214 -20.25 -11.73 2.09
C ALA A 214 -18.74 -11.73 1.81
N ALA A 215 -18.30 -12.30 0.68
CA ALA A 215 -16.91 -12.29 0.25
C ALA A 215 -16.44 -10.88 -0.15
N GLY A 216 -17.29 -10.12 -0.86
CA GLY A 216 -17.03 -8.71 -1.19
C GLY A 216 -16.96 -7.83 0.05
N LEU A 217 -17.84 -8.01 1.03
CA LEU A 217 -17.79 -7.34 2.34
C LEU A 217 -16.49 -7.66 3.09
N ALA A 218 -16.08 -8.92 3.11
CA ALA A 218 -14.79 -9.32 3.68
C ALA A 218 -13.63 -8.64 2.92
N GLY A 219 -13.70 -8.56 1.59
CA GLY A 219 -12.73 -7.85 0.76
C GLY A 219 -12.62 -6.37 1.10
N VAL A 220 -13.74 -5.68 1.32
CA VAL A 220 -13.76 -4.28 1.77
C VAL A 220 -13.13 -4.14 3.15
N SER A 221 -13.48 -5.02 4.09
CA SER A 221 -12.94 -5.00 5.45
C SER A 221 -11.43 -5.21 5.46
N ILE A 222 -10.94 -6.23 4.73
CA ILE A 222 -9.51 -6.51 4.59
C ILE A 222 -8.80 -5.37 3.86
N GLY A 223 -9.38 -4.83 2.80
CA GLY A 223 -8.84 -3.71 2.05
C GLY A 223 -8.73 -2.43 2.88
N ALA A 224 -9.75 -2.12 3.69
CA ALA A 224 -9.71 -0.99 4.62
C ALA A 224 -8.65 -1.19 5.71
N GLN A 225 -8.57 -2.38 6.28
CA GLN A 225 -7.59 -2.76 7.28
C GLN A 225 -6.16 -2.70 6.71
N TRP A 226 -5.95 -3.19 5.48
CA TRP A 226 -4.66 -3.07 4.80
C TRP A 226 -4.26 -1.61 4.58
N THR A 227 -5.22 -0.74 4.29
CA THR A 227 -5.00 0.70 4.16
C THR A 227 -4.63 1.33 5.50
N VAL A 228 -5.19 0.82 6.62
CA VAL A 228 -4.88 1.27 8.00
C VAL A 228 -3.54 0.73 8.48
N ASP A 229 -3.27 -0.57 8.29
CA ASP A 229 -2.10 -1.24 8.88
C ASP A 229 -0.86 -1.15 7.98
N GLY A 230 -1.05 -1.08 6.68
CA GLY A 230 0.05 -1.06 5.71
C GLY A 230 0.96 0.15 5.83
N LEU A 231 0.39 1.36 5.96
CA LEU A 231 1.17 2.58 6.11
C LEU A 231 1.88 2.70 7.47
N PRO A 232 1.21 2.54 8.63
CA PRO A 232 1.86 2.63 9.93
C PRO A 232 2.93 1.57 10.16
N LEU A 233 2.69 0.33 9.72
CA LEU A 233 3.67 -0.77 9.83
C LEU A 233 4.92 -0.50 9.02
N VAL A 234 4.77 -0.02 7.78
CA VAL A 234 5.91 0.38 6.94
C VAL A 234 6.70 1.49 7.62
N ILE A 235 6.03 2.51 8.15
CA ILE A 235 6.68 3.61 8.85
C ILE A 235 7.41 3.10 10.10
N LEU A 236 6.80 2.22 10.90
CA LEU A 236 7.41 1.64 12.11
C LEU A 236 8.62 0.75 11.79
N VAL A 237 8.56 -0.04 10.72
CA VAL A 237 9.65 -0.96 10.34
C VAL A 237 10.84 -0.21 9.73
N PHE A 238 10.61 0.91 9.03
CA PHE A 238 11.67 1.66 8.35
C PHE A 238 12.11 2.93 9.09
N ALA A 239 11.47 3.28 10.21
CA ALA A 239 11.85 4.44 11.05
C ALA A 239 12.98 4.14 12.05
N HIS A 240 13.43 2.89 12.14
CA HIS A 240 14.58 2.41 12.89
C HIS A 240 15.67 1.95 11.90
#